data_bcd044dfd0cf64755309be77a4a4fdcc
#
_entry.id   bcd044dfd0cf64755309be77a4a4fdcc
#
_cell.length_a   1.000
_cell.length_b   1.000
_cell.length_c   1.000
_cell.angle_alpha   90.00
_cell.angle_beta   90.00
_cell.angle_gamma   90.00
#
_symmetry.space_group_name_H-M   'P 1'
#
loop_
_entity.id
_entity.type
_entity.pdbx_description
1 polymer ?
#
loop_
_entity_poly.entity_id
_entity_poly.type
_entity_poly.pdbx_seq_one_letter_code
_entity_poly.pdbx_strand_id
1 'polypeptide(L)'
;MSGINVDRRDVLKGGMLAGAAMAFGPRVVSAQDRAGTLVIVQELGPNSLDMQGVGSNQTVNGLSWNCYDRLMSYGVTTLLDGTPSYDRAKLTPELAESWQVASDGMSCTFKLRPTATFHDGSAVTAADVKWSFDRAVSVGGFPTFQMSAGSLEKPEQFVAVDDHTFRVDYIRKDKMLLLDLAVVVPFVINSKLAKSHATEKDPWALEWLKTNEAGGGAYKIESWKPGSETIFARFDDWKNGPLPKFKRVIARDVPSSGTRRATLERGDADISTGFPPKDFDQMIKEDKVKVVGVPIPNALWYIALNTAKPPFDNLKLRQAVAWATPYQQIQDVAFFGRAVPMWGGGEVTKAVWPQPFPYKTDIARAKELMQEAGFAQGLDTTLSIDTGTATVGEPAAVLLQESLAQIGIRAKIDKIPGANWRGQLNKKELPMVINRFSGWLDYPEYYFYWNFHGRNSIFNISSYRSGEMDRLIEGARFETDPEKYDALVKAFVTLCMQDVPVVPLNQPIHDVAMQKSVTGYQFWFHREPDLRQFGRA
;
A
#
# COMPACT_ATOMS: atom_id res chain seq x y z
N MET A 1 -54.20 50.56 -13.77
CA MET A 1 -53.46 49.26 -13.83
C MET A 1 -53.08 48.94 -12.40
N SER A 2 -53.83 48.08 -11.76
CA SER A 2 -53.86 47.82 -10.32
C SER A 2 -52.76 46.89 -9.89
N GLY A 3 -51.90 47.34 -9.03
CA GLY A 3 -50.92 46.51 -8.33
C GLY A 3 -51.57 45.82 -7.14
N ILE A 4 -51.48 44.49 -7.07
CA ILE A 4 -51.93 43.67 -5.94
C ILE A 4 -50.77 43.60 -4.94
N ASN A 5 -50.98 44.26 -3.78
CA ASN A 5 -50.08 44.19 -2.61
C ASN A 5 -50.47 42.91 -1.83
N VAL A 6 -49.58 41.92 -1.74
CA VAL A 6 -49.78 40.75 -0.89
C VAL A 6 -49.01 40.95 0.40
N ASP A 7 -49.74 41.09 1.50
CA ASP A 7 -49.23 41.32 2.86
C ASP A 7 -48.57 40.02 3.40
N ARG A 8 -47.38 40.18 3.99
CA ARG A 8 -46.56 39.10 4.54
C ARG A 8 -47.17 38.38 5.77
N ARG A 9 -48.37 38.77 6.21
CA ARG A 9 -49.03 38.22 7.39
C ARG A 9 -50.01 37.07 7.12
N ASP A 10 -50.39 36.82 5.86
CA ASP A 10 -51.44 35.80 5.54
C ASP A 10 -50.88 34.43 5.13
N VAL A 11 -49.58 34.21 5.17
CA VAL A 11 -48.95 32.92 4.84
C VAL A 11 -48.83 31.96 6.06
N LEU A 12 -49.27 32.40 7.25
CA LEU A 12 -49.07 31.63 8.50
C LEU A 12 -50.31 30.91 9.04
N LYS A 13 -51.40 30.83 8.27
CA LYS A 13 -52.61 30.09 8.69
C LYS A 13 -53.10 29.16 7.58
N GLY A 14 -52.54 27.98 7.49
CA GLY A 14 -53.10 26.94 6.65
C GLY A 14 -52.09 25.90 6.21
N GLY A 15 -51.96 24.83 6.95
CA GLY A 15 -51.23 23.66 6.45
C GLY A 15 -50.47 22.87 7.51
N MET A 16 -51.17 22.32 8.51
CA MET A 16 -50.64 21.14 9.20
C MET A 16 -50.75 19.92 8.23
N LEU A 17 -49.74 19.73 7.45
CA LEU A 17 -49.46 18.42 6.83
C LEU A 17 -48.35 17.76 7.63
N ALA A 18 -48.71 16.68 8.32
CA ALA A 18 -47.82 15.79 9.04
C ALA A 18 -46.82 15.20 8.06
N GLY A 19 -45.68 15.88 7.86
CA GLY A 19 -44.49 15.34 7.26
C GLY A 19 -43.81 14.47 8.29
N ALA A 20 -43.95 13.14 8.19
CA ALA A 20 -43.11 12.19 8.92
C ALA A 20 -41.67 12.41 8.50
N ALA A 21 -40.92 13.26 9.22
CA ALA A 21 -39.50 13.30 9.18
C ALA A 21 -39.02 11.93 9.69
N MET A 22 -38.67 11.04 8.77
CA MET A 22 -37.86 9.88 9.12
C MET A 22 -36.53 10.41 9.62
N ALA A 23 -36.42 10.52 10.94
CA ALA A 23 -35.16 10.74 11.61
C ALA A 23 -34.29 9.50 11.37
N PHE A 24 -33.39 9.58 10.40
CA PHE A 24 -32.23 8.70 10.33
C PHE A 24 -31.28 9.09 11.46
N GLY A 25 -31.69 8.79 12.70
CA GLY A 25 -30.78 8.77 13.83
C GLY A 25 -29.79 7.62 13.64
N PRO A 26 -28.56 7.73 14.13
CA PRO A 26 -27.65 6.59 14.14
C PRO A 26 -28.35 5.47 14.91
N ARG A 27 -28.59 4.33 14.23
CA ARG A 27 -29.09 3.13 14.90
C ARG A 27 -28.08 2.78 15.99
N VAL A 28 -28.47 2.95 17.24
CA VAL A 28 -27.71 2.45 18.39
C VAL A 28 -27.67 0.93 18.24
N VAL A 29 -26.51 0.40 17.92
CA VAL A 29 -26.28 -1.05 17.85
C VAL A 29 -26.51 -1.59 19.27
N SER A 30 -27.38 -2.59 19.42
CA SER A 30 -27.65 -3.18 20.75
C SER A 30 -26.35 -3.74 21.34
N ALA A 31 -26.26 -3.84 22.68
CA ALA A 31 -25.07 -4.40 23.35
C ALA A 31 -24.75 -5.83 22.87
N GLN A 32 -25.77 -6.60 22.53
CA GLN A 32 -25.63 -7.96 22.00
C GLN A 32 -25.13 -7.97 20.54
N ASP A 33 -25.55 -7.00 19.71
CA ASP A 33 -25.04 -6.82 18.36
C ASP A 33 -23.59 -6.30 18.38
N ARG A 34 -23.23 -5.50 19.40
CA ARG A 34 -21.86 -4.95 19.57
C ARG A 34 -20.83 -6.04 19.86
N ALA A 35 -21.18 -7.09 20.61
CA ALA A 35 -20.29 -8.20 20.93
C ALA A 35 -19.82 -8.97 19.68
N GLY A 36 -20.72 -9.13 18.69
CA GLY A 36 -20.43 -9.82 17.42
C GLY A 36 -19.97 -8.93 16.28
N THR A 37 -19.83 -7.60 16.52
CA THR A 37 -19.51 -6.61 15.49
C THR A 37 -18.20 -5.90 15.78
N LEU A 38 -17.32 -5.83 14.78
CA LEU A 38 -16.13 -4.98 14.77
C LEU A 38 -16.44 -3.68 14.02
N VAL A 39 -16.10 -2.53 14.59
CA VAL A 39 -16.27 -1.22 13.95
C VAL A 39 -14.91 -0.60 13.67
N ILE A 40 -14.65 -0.34 12.40
CA ILE A 40 -13.44 0.33 11.91
C ILE A 40 -13.82 1.72 11.42
N VAL A 41 -13.05 2.75 11.77
CA VAL A 41 -13.14 4.08 11.14
C VAL A 41 -11.87 4.37 10.40
N GLN A 42 -11.99 4.74 9.13
CA GLN A 42 -10.87 4.96 8.21
C GLN A 42 -11.03 6.28 7.46
N GLU A 43 -9.94 6.80 6.91
CA GLU A 43 -9.98 8.07 6.18
C GLU A 43 -10.77 7.94 4.87
N LEU A 44 -10.55 6.85 4.16
CA LEU A 44 -11.11 6.58 2.84
C LEU A 44 -11.33 5.08 2.67
N GLY A 45 -12.52 4.69 2.24
CA GLY A 45 -12.85 3.32 1.88
C GLY A 45 -12.45 2.92 0.46
N PRO A 46 -12.78 1.69 0.06
CA PRO A 46 -12.48 1.19 -1.27
C PRO A 46 -13.26 1.97 -2.35
N ASN A 47 -12.60 2.30 -3.44
CA ASN A 47 -13.21 2.94 -4.62
C ASN A 47 -13.70 1.93 -5.66
N SER A 48 -13.48 0.65 -5.42
CA SER A 48 -13.89 -0.49 -6.25
C SER A 48 -13.98 -1.73 -5.37
N LEU A 49 -14.74 -2.73 -5.78
CA LEU A 49 -14.72 -4.06 -5.17
C LEU A 49 -13.73 -5.02 -5.87
N ASP A 50 -13.09 -4.57 -6.93
CA ASP A 50 -12.15 -5.33 -7.76
C ASP A 50 -10.71 -4.84 -7.58
N MET A 51 -9.87 -5.65 -6.94
CA MET A 51 -8.43 -5.36 -6.78
C MET A 51 -7.66 -5.46 -8.11
N GLN A 52 -8.12 -6.28 -9.04
CA GLN A 52 -7.53 -6.38 -10.38
C GLN A 52 -8.05 -5.29 -11.33
N GLY A 53 -8.98 -4.44 -10.88
CA GLY A 53 -9.45 -3.28 -11.63
C GLY A 53 -8.40 -2.16 -11.71
N VAL A 54 -8.29 -1.51 -12.86
CA VAL A 54 -7.36 -0.39 -13.04
C VAL A 54 -7.82 0.81 -12.20
N GLY A 55 -6.90 1.38 -11.42
CA GLY A 55 -7.17 2.56 -10.58
C GLY A 55 -7.72 2.25 -9.19
N SER A 56 -7.75 0.99 -8.77
CA SER A 56 -8.10 0.59 -7.41
C SER A 56 -7.17 1.24 -6.38
N ASN A 57 -7.74 1.78 -5.28
CA ASN A 57 -6.98 2.38 -4.20
C ASN A 57 -6.47 1.32 -3.20
N GLN A 58 -5.66 1.74 -2.22
CA GLN A 58 -5.03 0.82 -1.26
C GLN A 58 -6.06 0.02 -0.43
N THR A 59 -7.18 0.61 -0.03
CA THR A 59 -8.18 -0.05 0.82
C THR A 59 -8.88 -1.24 0.14
N VAL A 60 -8.81 -1.32 -1.19
CA VAL A 60 -9.27 -2.51 -1.94
C VAL A 60 -8.42 -3.75 -1.62
N ASN A 61 -7.16 -3.59 -1.17
CA ASN A 61 -6.33 -4.71 -0.73
C ASN A 61 -6.97 -5.46 0.43
N GLY A 62 -7.52 -4.72 1.41
CA GLY A 62 -8.20 -5.31 2.56
C GLY A 62 -9.47 -6.05 2.17
N LEU A 63 -10.20 -5.54 1.18
CA LEU A 63 -11.36 -6.22 0.62
C LEU A 63 -10.95 -7.53 -0.06
N SER A 64 -9.94 -7.46 -0.95
CA SER A 64 -9.38 -8.66 -1.60
C SER A 64 -8.92 -9.71 -0.58
N TRP A 65 -8.25 -9.26 0.49
CA TRP A 65 -7.69 -10.14 1.53
C TRP A 65 -8.76 -10.88 2.33
N ASN A 66 -9.91 -10.27 2.56
CA ASN A 66 -10.95 -10.81 3.43
C ASN A 66 -12.12 -11.47 2.68
N CYS A 67 -12.42 -11.03 1.43
CA CYS A 67 -13.56 -11.53 0.65
C CYS A 67 -13.19 -12.58 -0.40
N TYR A 68 -11.90 -12.75 -0.67
CA TYR A 68 -11.41 -13.73 -1.65
C TYR A 68 -10.34 -14.62 -1.00
N ASP A 69 -10.20 -15.83 -1.53
CA ASP A 69 -9.11 -16.73 -1.18
C ASP A 69 -8.00 -16.69 -2.25
N ARG A 70 -6.79 -16.98 -1.84
CA ARG A 70 -5.60 -17.20 -2.67
C ARG A 70 -5.18 -18.66 -2.57
N LEU A 71 -4.30 -19.12 -3.46
CA LEU A 71 -3.76 -20.47 -3.36
C LEU A 71 -3.02 -20.69 -2.04
N MET A 72 -2.24 -19.68 -1.61
CA MET A 72 -1.40 -19.70 -0.42
C MET A 72 -1.32 -18.32 0.21
N SER A 73 -0.83 -18.28 1.43
CA SER A 73 -0.55 -17.06 2.19
C SER A 73 0.84 -17.12 2.79
N TYR A 74 1.34 -16.00 3.30
CA TYR A 74 2.53 -16.01 4.15
C TYR A 74 2.22 -16.60 5.52
N GLY A 75 3.23 -17.21 6.14
CA GLY A 75 3.18 -17.61 7.54
C GLY A 75 3.19 -16.40 8.47
N VAL A 76 3.24 -16.70 9.76
CA VAL A 76 3.25 -15.68 10.82
C VAL A 76 4.55 -15.82 11.64
N THR A 77 5.13 -14.68 11.99
CA THR A 77 6.24 -14.53 12.92
C THR A 77 5.90 -13.48 13.97
N THR A 78 6.72 -13.39 15.02
CA THR A 78 6.59 -12.37 16.05
C THR A 78 7.79 -11.42 15.95
N LEU A 79 7.53 -10.12 15.83
CA LEU A 79 8.57 -9.10 15.84
C LEU A 79 9.18 -8.93 17.21
N LEU A 80 10.31 -8.21 17.31
CA LEU A 80 11.06 -8.02 18.56
C LEU A 80 10.23 -7.34 19.67
N ASP A 81 9.25 -6.53 19.31
CA ASP A 81 8.33 -5.86 20.23
C ASP A 81 7.12 -6.73 20.63
N GLY A 82 7.08 -7.98 20.18
CA GLY A 82 5.97 -8.90 20.41
C GLY A 82 4.80 -8.79 19.43
N THR A 83 4.86 -7.89 18.45
CA THR A 83 3.79 -7.73 17.44
C THR A 83 3.79 -8.90 16.47
N PRO A 84 2.64 -9.57 16.24
CA PRO A 84 2.49 -10.56 15.16
C PRO A 84 2.63 -9.89 13.79
N SER A 85 3.38 -10.53 12.91
CA SER A 85 3.63 -10.06 11.54
C SER A 85 3.65 -11.22 10.56
N TYR A 86 3.48 -10.93 9.28
CA TYR A 86 3.71 -11.94 8.26
C TYR A 86 5.19 -12.35 8.24
N ASP A 87 5.41 -13.63 7.88
CA ASP A 87 6.74 -14.20 7.69
C ASP A 87 6.98 -14.47 6.20
N ARG A 88 7.78 -13.62 5.55
CA ARG A 88 8.10 -13.77 4.12
C ARG A 88 8.86 -15.06 3.78
N ALA A 89 9.53 -15.65 4.76
CA ALA A 89 10.31 -16.87 4.56
C ALA A 89 9.44 -18.14 4.58
N LYS A 90 8.18 -18.02 4.99
CA LYS A 90 7.28 -19.16 5.16
C LYS A 90 5.99 -18.95 4.37
N LEU A 91 5.67 -19.92 3.51
CA LEU A 91 4.36 -19.99 2.85
C LEU A 91 3.47 -21.03 3.55
N THR A 92 2.19 -20.73 3.64
CA THR A 92 1.18 -21.56 4.28
C THR A 92 0.01 -21.84 3.34
N PRO A 93 -0.64 -23.02 3.45
CA PRO A 93 -1.84 -23.34 2.70
C PRO A 93 -3.00 -22.36 2.96
N GLU A 94 -3.72 -21.99 1.89
CA GLU A 94 -5.01 -21.31 1.96
C GLU A 94 -6.05 -22.09 1.13
N LEU A 95 -6.39 -21.69 -0.09
CA LEU A 95 -7.26 -22.49 -0.98
C LEU A 95 -6.59 -23.81 -1.43
N ALA A 96 -5.29 -23.79 -1.71
CA ALA A 96 -4.53 -25.01 -1.92
C ALA A 96 -4.17 -25.64 -0.58
N GLU A 97 -4.49 -26.93 -0.39
CA GLU A 97 -4.10 -27.68 0.81
C GLU A 97 -2.62 -28.09 0.78
N SER A 98 -2.04 -28.19 -0.43
CA SER A 98 -0.63 -28.52 -0.65
C SER A 98 -0.17 -28.08 -2.03
N TRP A 99 1.15 -28.00 -2.21
CA TRP A 99 1.78 -27.77 -3.51
C TRP A 99 3.10 -28.50 -3.62
N GLN A 100 3.52 -28.78 -4.84
CA GLN A 100 4.78 -29.44 -5.15
C GLN A 100 5.45 -28.79 -6.35
N VAL A 101 6.68 -28.35 -6.16
CA VAL A 101 7.55 -27.88 -7.25
C VAL A 101 8.12 -29.11 -7.95
N ALA A 102 8.10 -29.14 -9.28
CA ALA A 102 8.67 -30.21 -10.07
C ALA A 102 10.19 -30.29 -9.85
N SER A 103 10.78 -31.50 -10.10
CA SER A 103 12.20 -31.75 -9.86
C SER A 103 13.14 -30.88 -10.71
N ASP A 104 12.68 -30.44 -11.89
CA ASP A 104 13.42 -29.54 -12.77
C ASP A 104 13.29 -28.07 -12.33
N GLY A 105 12.39 -27.77 -11.38
CA GLY A 105 12.09 -26.42 -10.89
C GLY A 105 11.35 -25.54 -11.89
N MET A 106 10.70 -26.13 -12.91
CA MET A 106 10.04 -25.38 -13.99
C MET A 106 8.51 -25.42 -13.94
N SER A 107 7.94 -26.01 -12.92
CA SER A 107 6.50 -25.92 -12.64
C SER A 107 6.19 -26.14 -11.17
N CYS A 108 5.00 -25.69 -10.75
CA CYS A 108 4.44 -26.00 -9.42
C CYS A 108 3.00 -26.47 -9.57
N THR A 109 2.68 -27.60 -8.96
CA THR A 109 1.33 -28.17 -8.96
C THR A 109 0.69 -27.99 -7.59
N PHE A 110 -0.53 -27.47 -7.58
CA PHE A 110 -1.34 -27.18 -6.39
C PHE A 110 -2.50 -28.15 -6.30
N LYS A 111 -2.77 -28.67 -5.11
CA LYS A 111 -3.98 -29.44 -4.80
C LYS A 111 -4.96 -28.52 -4.07
N LEU A 112 -6.11 -28.26 -4.69
CA LEU A 112 -7.15 -27.41 -4.12
C LEU A 112 -8.00 -28.18 -3.11
N ARG A 113 -8.50 -27.49 -2.10
CA ARG A 113 -9.46 -28.06 -1.12
C ARG A 113 -10.77 -28.39 -1.82
N PRO A 114 -11.21 -29.67 -1.82
CA PRO A 114 -12.43 -30.07 -2.54
C PRO A 114 -13.72 -29.53 -1.88
N THR A 115 -13.62 -29.02 -0.64
CA THR A 115 -14.77 -28.48 0.12
C THR A 115 -14.89 -26.95 0.03
N ALA A 116 -13.98 -26.30 -0.72
CA ALA A 116 -14.03 -24.85 -0.88
C ALA A 116 -15.22 -24.44 -1.76
N THR A 117 -15.93 -23.40 -1.31
CA THR A 117 -17.09 -22.84 -2.03
C THR A 117 -16.99 -21.33 -2.14
N PHE A 118 -17.57 -20.78 -3.18
CA PHE A 118 -17.83 -19.35 -3.29
C PHE A 118 -19.01 -18.92 -2.42
N HIS A 119 -19.22 -17.61 -2.27
CA HIS A 119 -20.30 -17.05 -1.44
C HIS A 119 -21.72 -17.39 -1.93
N ASP A 120 -21.86 -17.79 -3.18
CA ASP A 120 -23.12 -18.29 -3.76
C ASP A 120 -23.35 -19.80 -3.54
N GLY A 121 -22.40 -20.49 -2.86
CA GLY A 121 -22.42 -21.91 -2.58
C GLY A 121 -21.90 -22.80 -3.70
N SER A 122 -21.50 -22.27 -4.85
CA SER A 122 -20.88 -23.04 -5.93
C SER A 122 -19.47 -23.48 -5.53
N ALA A 123 -19.05 -24.68 -6.02
CA ALA A 123 -17.71 -25.22 -5.75
C ALA A 123 -16.63 -24.38 -6.44
N VAL A 124 -15.48 -24.22 -5.76
CA VAL A 124 -14.28 -23.62 -6.33
C VAL A 124 -13.53 -24.71 -7.11
N THR A 125 -13.13 -24.40 -8.34
CA THR A 125 -12.39 -25.32 -9.22
C THR A 125 -11.08 -24.71 -9.72
N ALA A 126 -10.18 -25.55 -10.24
CA ALA A 126 -8.96 -25.11 -10.89
C ALA A 126 -9.23 -24.26 -12.15
N ALA A 127 -10.39 -24.41 -12.78
CA ALA A 127 -10.82 -23.54 -13.88
C ALA A 127 -11.07 -22.11 -13.43
N ASP A 128 -11.57 -21.91 -12.19
CA ASP A 128 -11.76 -20.58 -11.60
C ASP A 128 -10.41 -19.94 -11.28
N VAL A 129 -9.47 -20.71 -10.74
CA VAL A 129 -8.09 -20.25 -10.48
C VAL A 129 -7.43 -19.81 -11.78
N LYS A 130 -7.50 -20.65 -12.82
CA LYS A 130 -6.95 -20.34 -14.14
C LYS A 130 -7.52 -19.04 -14.68
N TRP A 131 -8.84 -18.91 -14.72
CA TRP A 131 -9.50 -17.71 -15.24
C TRP A 131 -9.09 -16.44 -14.47
N SER A 132 -8.98 -16.54 -13.16
CA SER A 132 -8.59 -15.41 -12.29
C SER A 132 -7.16 -14.95 -12.56
N PHE A 133 -6.26 -15.90 -12.81
CA PHE A 133 -4.85 -15.61 -13.11
C PHE A 133 -4.67 -15.15 -14.56
N ASP A 134 -5.39 -15.77 -15.52
CA ASP A 134 -5.44 -15.30 -16.92
C ASP A 134 -5.89 -13.83 -16.95
N ARG A 135 -6.92 -13.49 -16.17
CA ARG A 135 -7.42 -12.12 -16.01
C ARG A 135 -6.34 -11.19 -15.46
N ALA A 136 -5.68 -11.56 -14.35
CA ALA A 136 -4.69 -10.73 -13.68
C ALA A 136 -3.53 -10.34 -14.61
N VAL A 137 -3.07 -11.26 -15.47
CA VAL A 137 -1.97 -10.99 -16.43
C VAL A 137 -2.44 -10.29 -17.71
N SER A 138 -3.76 -10.21 -17.98
CA SER A 138 -4.32 -9.69 -19.22
C SER A 138 -4.98 -8.31 -19.11
N VAL A 139 -5.44 -7.89 -17.92
CA VAL A 139 -6.18 -6.63 -17.75
C VAL A 139 -5.31 -5.38 -17.84
N GLY A 140 -3.98 -5.53 -17.79
CA GLY A 140 -3.04 -4.43 -17.81
C GLY A 140 -2.93 -3.70 -16.46
N GLY A 141 -2.21 -2.58 -16.45
CA GLY A 141 -2.04 -1.77 -15.23
C GLY A 141 -1.30 -2.49 -14.11
N PHE A 142 -1.60 -2.09 -12.88
CA PHE A 142 -0.91 -2.60 -11.70
C PHE A 142 -1.01 -4.12 -11.50
N PRO A 143 -2.17 -4.79 -11.69
CA PRO A 143 -2.25 -6.25 -11.53
C PRO A 143 -1.29 -7.02 -12.42
N THR A 144 -1.25 -6.69 -13.71
CA THR A 144 -0.31 -7.32 -14.67
C THR A 144 1.15 -7.06 -14.29
N PHE A 145 1.47 -5.84 -13.83
CA PHE A 145 2.79 -5.51 -13.33
C PHE A 145 3.17 -6.35 -12.10
N GLN A 146 2.26 -6.48 -11.14
CA GLN A 146 2.55 -7.25 -9.93
C GLN A 146 2.78 -8.72 -10.26
N MET A 147 1.92 -9.34 -11.07
CA MET A 147 2.10 -10.73 -11.50
C MET A 147 3.45 -10.95 -12.21
N SER A 148 3.90 -9.97 -12.99
CA SER A 148 5.21 -10.04 -13.66
C SER A 148 6.41 -9.99 -12.69
N ALA A 149 6.22 -9.47 -11.48
CA ALA A 149 7.25 -9.49 -10.44
C ALA A 149 7.63 -10.91 -10.03
N GLY A 150 6.69 -11.86 -10.09
CA GLY A 150 6.93 -13.29 -9.90
C GLY A 150 7.15 -14.06 -11.19
N SER A 151 7.43 -13.40 -12.32
CA SER A 151 7.52 -14.05 -13.65
C SER A 151 6.22 -14.75 -14.09
N LEU A 152 5.07 -14.26 -13.61
CA LEU A 152 3.73 -14.68 -14.02
C LEU A 152 3.24 -13.68 -15.08
N GLU A 153 3.47 -14.00 -16.38
CA GLU A 153 3.38 -13.01 -17.43
C GLU A 153 2.33 -13.35 -18.50
N LYS A 154 1.95 -14.63 -18.62
CA LYS A 154 1.15 -15.14 -19.74
C LYS A 154 0.09 -16.15 -19.29
N PRO A 155 -1.12 -16.14 -19.89
CA PRO A 155 -2.17 -17.12 -19.61
C PRO A 155 -1.75 -18.58 -19.82
N GLU A 156 -0.82 -18.83 -20.75
CA GLU A 156 -0.34 -20.19 -21.06
C GLU A 156 0.41 -20.85 -19.90
N GLN A 157 0.88 -20.05 -18.93
CA GLN A 157 1.52 -20.57 -17.71
C GLN A 157 0.54 -21.24 -16.75
N PHE A 158 -0.76 -20.98 -16.88
CA PHE A 158 -1.78 -21.41 -15.93
C PHE A 158 -2.61 -22.55 -16.49
N VAL A 159 -2.56 -23.71 -15.81
CA VAL A 159 -3.15 -24.94 -16.31
C VAL A 159 -4.11 -25.52 -15.27
N ALA A 160 -5.40 -25.60 -15.60
CA ALA A 160 -6.36 -26.43 -14.86
C ALA A 160 -6.19 -27.87 -15.34
N VAL A 161 -5.57 -28.74 -14.52
CA VAL A 161 -5.27 -30.14 -14.87
C VAL A 161 -6.53 -30.99 -14.72
N ASP A 162 -7.24 -30.79 -13.61
CA ASP A 162 -8.57 -31.33 -13.29
C ASP A 162 -9.27 -30.35 -12.35
N ASP A 163 -10.46 -30.68 -11.84
CA ASP A 163 -11.26 -29.76 -11.02
C ASP A 163 -10.54 -29.30 -9.75
N HIS A 164 -9.62 -30.11 -9.18
CA HIS A 164 -8.93 -29.81 -7.93
C HIS A 164 -7.40 -29.79 -8.06
N THR A 165 -6.89 -29.84 -9.29
CA THR A 165 -5.45 -29.77 -9.56
C THR A 165 -5.16 -28.60 -10.49
N PHE A 166 -4.41 -27.64 -9.98
CA PHE A 166 -3.95 -26.47 -10.74
C PHE A 166 -2.44 -26.48 -10.85
N ARG A 167 -1.89 -26.11 -12.02
CA ARG A 167 -0.45 -26.05 -12.24
C ARG A 167 -0.05 -24.70 -12.82
N VAL A 168 1.09 -24.19 -12.34
CA VAL A 168 1.78 -23.03 -12.91
C VAL A 168 3.04 -23.54 -13.60
N ASP A 169 3.15 -23.32 -14.90
CA ASP A 169 4.34 -23.60 -15.70
C ASP A 169 5.24 -22.36 -15.73
N TYR A 170 6.52 -22.52 -15.40
CA TYR A 170 7.44 -21.40 -15.25
C TYR A 170 8.12 -21.08 -16.58
N ILE A 171 8.18 -19.81 -16.92
CA ILE A 171 8.97 -19.33 -18.08
C ILE A 171 10.46 -19.22 -17.75
N ARG A 172 10.79 -19.13 -16.45
CA ARG A 172 12.14 -19.11 -15.89
C ARG A 172 12.09 -19.47 -14.41
N LYS A 173 13.24 -19.89 -13.87
CA LYS A 173 13.37 -20.04 -12.41
C LYS A 173 13.39 -18.64 -11.77
N ASP A 174 12.48 -18.40 -10.86
CA ASP A 174 12.36 -17.11 -10.16
C ASP A 174 11.97 -17.37 -8.70
N LYS A 175 12.84 -16.94 -7.77
CA LYS A 175 12.60 -17.09 -6.32
C LYS A 175 11.37 -16.33 -5.82
N MET A 176 10.93 -15.29 -6.54
CA MET A 176 9.76 -14.50 -6.18
C MET A 176 8.44 -15.13 -6.63
N LEU A 177 8.44 -16.13 -7.50
CA LEU A 177 7.23 -16.68 -8.12
C LEU A 177 6.20 -17.15 -7.09
N LEU A 178 6.59 -18.05 -6.19
CA LEU A 178 5.66 -18.53 -5.15
C LEU A 178 5.29 -17.45 -4.15
N LEU A 179 6.20 -16.52 -3.87
CA LEU A 179 5.93 -15.40 -2.96
C LEU A 179 4.93 -14.41 -3.57
N ASP A 180 4.98 -14.22 -4.88
CA ASP A 180 4.03 -13.37 -5.60
C ASP A 180 2.62 -13.99 -5.68
N LEU A 181 2.51 -15.32 -5.57
CA LEU A 181 1.22 -15.99 -5.42
C LEU A 181 0.56 -15.80 -4.05
N ALA A 182 1.30 -15.32 -3.05
CA ALA A 182 0.81 -15.04 -1.71
C ALA A 182 0.45 -13.57 -1.46
N VAL A 183 0.58 -12.68 -2.47
CA VAL A 183 0.15 -11.27 -2.35
C VAL A 183 -1.34 -11.10 -2.69
N VAL A 184 -1.83 -9.86 -2.72
CA VAL A 184 -3.27 -9.57 -2.84
C VAL A 184 -3.84 -9.68 -4.26
N VAL A 185 -3.01 -9.76 -5.30
CA VAL A 185 -3.46 -9.78 -6.72
C VAL A 185 -3.91 -11.16 -7.19
N PRO A 186 -3.21 -12.28 -6.89
CA PRO A 186 -3.59 -13.60 -7.38
C PRO A 186 -4.71 -14.24 -6.54
N PHE A 187 -5.80 -13.53 -6.32
CA PHE A 187 -7.00 -14.07 -5.66
C PHE A 187 -7.91 -14.78 -6.66
N VAL A 188 -8.78 -15.65 -6.14
CA VAL A 188 -9.65 -16.51 -6.94
C VAL A 188 -11.06 -15.97 -6.98
N ILE A 189 -11.56 -15.74 -8.19
CA ILE A 189 -12.88 -15.20 -8.51
C ILE A 189 -13.80 -16.34 -8.97
N ASN A 190 -15.07 -16.31 -8.61
CA ASN A 190 -16.11 -17.13 -9.21
C ASN A 190 -16.23 -16.81 -10.70
N SER A 191 -15.48 -17.56 -11.50
CA SER A 191 -15.36 -17.31 -12.93
C SER A 191 -16.67 -17.50 -13.69
N LYS A 192 -17.52 -18.41 -13.23
CA LYS A 192 -18.82 -18.67 -13.83
C LYS A 192 -19.75 -17.47 -13.64
N LEU A 193 -19.79 -16.93 -12.43
CA LEU A 193 -20.57 -15.74 -12.10
C LEU A 193 -20.04 -14.51 -12.88
N ALA A 194 -18.72 -14.27 -12.84
CA ALA A 194 -18.13 -13.15 -13.56
C ALA A 194 -18.39 -13.22 -15.08
N LYS A 195 -18.19 -14.39 -15.69
CA LYS A 195 -18.43 -14.61 -17.13
C LYS A 195 -19.89 -14.38 -17.53
N SER A 196 -20.88 -14.61 -16.65
CA SER A 196 -22.28 -14.34 -16.95
C SER A 196 -22.56 -12.83 -17.11
N HIS A 197 -21.65 -11.96 -16.66
CA HIS A 197 -21.71 -10.50 -16.80
C HIS A 197 -20.65 -9.94 -17.76
N ALA A 198 -19.84 -10.79 -18.38
CA ALA A 198 -18.88 -10.38 -19.39
C ALA A 198 -19.57 -10.02 -20.71
N THR A 199 -18.96 -9.14 -21.49
CA THR A 199 -19.42 -8.74 -22.81
C THR A 199 -18.24 -8.81 -23.82
N GLU A 200 -18.53 -8.70 -25.12
CA GLU A 200 -17.45 -8.63 -26.13
C GLU A 200 -16.47 -7.47 -25.89
N LYS A 201 -16.97 -6.35 -25.33
CA LYS A 201 -16.14 -5.17 -25.02
C LYS A 201 -15.48 -5.26 -23.64
N ASP A 202 -15.99 -6.10 -22.76
CA ASP A 202 -15.47 -6.34 -21.42
C ASP A 202 -15.43 -7.85 -21.13
N PRO A 203 -14.52 -8.60 -21.75
CA PRO A 203 -14.44 -10.05 -21.62
C PRO A 203 -14.04 -10.51 -20.20
N TRP A 204 -13.51 -9.58 -19.40
CA TRP A 204 -13.07 -9.82 -18.03
C TRP A 204 -14.06 -9.33 -16.98
N ALA A 205 -15.24 -8.87 -17.36
CA ALA A 205 -16.28 -8.33 -16.48
C ALA A 205 -15.76 -7.23 -15.52
N LEU A 206 -14.89 -6.35 -16.01
CA LEU A 206 -14.27 -5.27 -15.22
C LEU A 206 -15.31 -4.31 -14.66
N GLU A 207 -16.27 -3.88 -15.49
CA GLU A 207 -17.31 -2.94 -15.07
C GLU A 207 -18.24 -3.55 -14.03
N TRP A 208 -18.59 -4.84 -14.17
CA TRP A 208 -19.44 -5.52 -13.20
C TRP A 208 -18.71 -5.75 -11.87
N LEU A 209 -17.49 -6.30 -11.90
CA LEU A 209 -16.68 -6.59 -10.71
C LEU A 209 -16.27 -5.31 -9.94
N LYS A 210 -16.24 -4.17 -10.60
CA LYS A 210 -16.00 -2.89 -9.94
C LYS A 210 -16.97 -2.59 -8.81
N THR A 211 -18.22 -3.06 -8.92
CA THR A 211 -19.31 -2.82 -7.97
C THR A 211 -19.94 -4.09 -7.39
N ASN A 212 -19.50 -5.25 -7.82
CA ASN A 212 -19.98 -6.53 -7.35
C ASN A 212 -18.83 -7.44 -6.92
N GLU A 213 -19.05 -8.17 -5.85
CA GLU A 213 -18.09 -9.12 -5.31
C GLU A 213 -18.46 -10.53 -5.81
N ALA A 214 -17.43 -11.34 -6.14
CA ALA A 214 -17.58 -12.73 -6.60
C ALA A 214 -16.54 -13.64 -5.94
N GLY A 215 -16.43 -13.55 -4.61
CA GLY A 215 -15.41 -14.24 -3.82
C GLY A 215 -15.90 -15.50 -3.13
N GLY A 216 -14.98 -16.09 -2.38
CA GLY A 216 -15.20 -17.26 -1.51
C GLY A 216 -14.43 -17.14 -0.20
N GLY A 217 -13.97 -15.93 0.15
CA GLY A 217 -13.21 -15.68 1.37
C GLY A 217 -14.04 -15.73 2.64
N ALA A 218 -13.39 -15.51 3.78
CA ALA A 218 -14.00 -15.62 5.10
C ALA A 218 -15.12 -14.61 5.38
N TYR A 219 -15.12 -13.50 4.64
CA TYR A 219 -16.18 -12.49 4.67
C TYR A 219 -16.72 -12.23 3.27
N LYS A 220 -17.98 -11.82 3.20
CA LYS A 220 -18.65 -11.32 2.00
C LYS A 220 -19.16 -9.91 2.21
N ILE A 221 -19.34 -9.16 1.14
CA ILE A 221 -19.90 -7.81 1.20
C ILE A 221 -21.41 -7.89 1.44
N GLU A 222 -21.84 -7.41 2.60
CA GLU A 222 -23.28 -7.24 2.91
C GLU A 222 -23.81 -5.95 2.28
N SER A 223 -23.00 -4.87 2.32
CA SER A 223 -23.36 -3.57 1.77
C SER A 223 -22.11 -2.75 1.50
N TRP A 224 -22.08 -2.04 0.40
CA TRP A 224 -21.05 -1.07 0.05
C TRP A 224 -21.67 0.23 -0.41
N LYS A 225 -21.34 1.33 0.27
CA LYS A 225 -21.73 2.69 -0.09
C LYS A 225 -20.45 3.51 -0.24
N PRO A 226 -19.97 3.71 -1.48
CA PRO A 226 -18.71 4.44 -1.72
C PRO A 226 -18.66 5.78 -0.99
N GLY A 227 -17.53 6.06 -0.31
CA GLY A 227 -17.32 7.28 0.47
C GLY A 227 -18.13 7.37 1.77
N SER A 228 -18.76 6.28 2.21
CA SER A 228 -19.56 6.24 3.44
C SER A 228 -19.23 5.03 4.31
N GLU A 229 -19.54 3.83 3.83
CA GLU A 229 -19.30 2.61 4.62
C GLU A 229 -19.20 1.36 3.74
N THR A 230 -18.43 0.38 4.22
CA THR A 230 -18.42 -0.99 3.74
C THR A 230 -18.81 -1.91 4.89
N ILE A 231 -19.79 -2.78 4.69
CA ILE A 231 -20.23 -3.74 5.69
C ILE A 231 -19.91 -5.14 5.21
N PHE A 232 -19.21 -5.89 6.04
CA PHE A 232 -18.85 -7.27 5.80
C PHE A 232 -19.67 -8.19 6.71
N ALA A 233 -20.21 -9.26 6.14
CA ALA A 233 -20.80 -10.37 6.88
C ALA A 233 -19.88 -11.59 6.81
N ARG A 234 -19.67 -12.29 7.92
CA ARG A 234 -18.91 -13.54 7.94
C ARG A 234 -19.58 -14.59 7.07
N PHE A 235 -18.79 -15.30 6.28
CA PHE A 235 -19.24 -16.45 5.51
C PHE A 235 -19.12 -17.71 6.36
N ASP A 236 -20.22 -18.14 6.99
CA ASP A 236 -20.21 -19.23 7.96
C ASP A 236 -19.87 -20.60 7.33
N ASP A 237 -20.00 -20.73 6.00
CA ASP A 237 -19.61 -21.94 5.25
C ASP A 237 -18.16 -21.92 4.78
N TRP A 238 -17.38 -20.89 5.12
CA TRP A 238 -15.96 -20.83 4.77
C TRP A 238 -15.18 -21.99 5.40
N LYS A 239 -14.37 -22.71 4.59
CA LYS A 239 -13.66 -23.94 5.00
C LYS A 239 -12.12 -23.83 4.91
N ASN A 240 -11.59 -22.70 4.46
CA ASN A 240 -10.15 -22.57 4.20
C ASN A 240 -9.34 -22.13 5.43
N GLY A 241 -9.97 -22.07 6.60
CA GLY A 241 -9.35 -21.74 7.88
C GLY A 241 -10.34 -21.71 9.04
N PRO A 242 -9.89 -21.29 10.25
CA PRO A 242 -10.78 -21.06 11.39
C PRO A 242 -11.75 -19.92 11.11
N LEU A 243 -13.02 -20.11 11.46
CA LEU A 243 -14.03 -19.06 11.29
C LEU A 243 -13.67 -17.82 12.13
N PRO A 244 -13.77 -16.60 11.54
CA PRO A 244 -13.58 -15.36 12.26
C PRO A 244 -14.51 -15.22 13.46
N LYS A 245 -14.05 -14.55 14.52
CA LYS A 245 -14.84 -14.35 15.75
C LYS A 245 -15.99 -13.35 15.54
N PHE A 246 -15.72 -12.26 14.79
CA PHE A 246 -16.76 -11.28 14.49
C PHE A 246 -17.66 -11.74 13.35
N LYS A 247 -18.97 -11.73 13.58
CA LYS A 247 -19.97 -12.07 12.57
C LYS A 247 -20.17 -10.95 11.55
N ARG A 248 -19.87 -9.72 11.96
CA ARG A 248 -20.07 -8.52 11.14
C ARG A 248 -18.92 -7.53 11.35
N VAL A 249 -18.50 -6.88 10.30
CA VAL A 249 -17.54 -5.77 10.37
C VAL A 249 -18.13 -4.56 9.64
N ILE A 250 -18.04 -3.39 10.27
CA ILE A 250 -18.51 -2.13 9.71
C ILE A 250 -17.29 -1.23 9.57
N ALA A 251 -16.85 -0.97 8.35
CA ALA A 251 -15.81 -0.01 8.03
C ALA A 251 -16.43 1.29 7.53
N ARG A 252 -16.30 2.38 8.30
CA ARG A 252 -16.87 3.70 7.99
C ARG A 252 -15.81 4.65 7.49
N ASP A 253 -16.16 5.38 6.44
CA ASP A 253 -15.31 6.42 5.88
C ASP A 253 -15.54 7.73 6.64
N VAL A 254 -14.52 8.17 7.36
CA VAL A 254 -14.53 9.38 8.18
C VAL A 254 -13.26 10.19 7.85
N PRO A 255 -13.29 11.12 6.88
CA PRO A 255 -12.11 11.83 6.41
C PRO A 255 -11.37 12.62 7.50
N SER A 256 -12.10 13.22 8.45
CA SER A 256 -11.51 14.01 9.54
C SER A 256 -10.77 13.12 10.55
N SER A 257 -9.45 13.28 10.70
CA SER A 257 -8.64 12.58 11.70
C SER A 257 -9.11 12.87 13.12
N GLY A 258 -9.46 14.13 13.43
CA GLY A 258 -9.98 14.51 14.75
C GLY A 258 -11.31 13.80 15.09
N THR A 259 -12.20 13.64 14.10
CA THR A 259 -13.46 12.89 14.29
C THR A 259 -13.18 11.40 14.49
N ARG A 260 -12.28 10.80 13.69
CA ARG A 260 -11.88 9.39 13.88
C ARG A 260 -11.30 9.16 15.27
N ARG A 261 -10.39 10.04 15.72
CA ARG A 261 -9.78 9.97 17.04
C ARG A 261 -10.85 10.03 18.14
N ALA A 262 -11.72 11.04 18.11
CA ALA A 262 -12.79 11.19 19.09
C ALA A 262 -13.73 9.97 19.12
N THR A 263 -14.07 9.40 17.96
CA THR A 263 -14.92 8.20 17.85
C THR A 263 -14.23 6.97 18.44
N LEU A 264 -12.92 6.81 18.20
CA LEU A 264 -12.13 5.72 18.78
C LEU A 264 -12.00 5.89 20.31
N GLU A 265 -11.63 7.07 20.81
CA GLU A 265 -11.42 7.30 22.24
C GLU A 265 -12.70 7.15 23.08
N ARG A 266 -13.88 7.43 22.51
CA ARG A 266 -15.18 7.17 23.16
C ARG A 266 -15.60 5.70 23.16
N GLY A 267 -14.92 4.83 22.39
CA GLY A 267 -15.30 3.43 22.22
C GLY A 267 -16.41 3.18 21.21
N ASP A 268 -16.78 4.19 20.41
CA ASP A 268 -17.78 4.04 19.32
C ASP A 268 -17.19 3.30 18.10
N ALA A 269 -15.86 3.27 17.98
CA ALA A 269 -15.10 2.46 17.05
C ALA A 269 -14.09 1.58 17.80
N ASP A 270 -13.69 0.47 17.16
CA ASP A 270 -12.74 -0.49 17.71
C ASP A 270 -11.32 -0.27 17.18
N ILE A 271 -11.20 0.11 15.90
CA ILE A 271 -9.92 0.27 15.20
C ILE A 271 -9.98 1.53 14.34
N SER A 272 -8.85 2.23 14.23
CA SER A 272 -8.65 3.29 13.26
C SER A 272 -7.20 3.35 12.77
N THR A 273 -7.03 3.75 11.51
CA THR A 273 -5.74 3.93 10.84
C THR A 273 -5.65 5.30 10.18
N GLY A 274 -4.48 5.66 9.65
CA GLY A 274 -4.32 6.85 8.81
C GLY A 274 -4.38 8.18 9.57
N PHE A 275 -3.99 8.19 10.85
CA PHE A 275 -3.80 9.45 11.58
C PHE A 275 -2.46 10.11 11.21
N PRO A 276 -2.37 11.44 11.34
CA PRO A 276 -1.10 12.13 11.33
C PRO A 276 -0.14 11.57 12.39
N PRO A 277 1.19 11.56 12.15
CA PRO A 277 2.16 11.08 13.13
C PRO A 277 2.05 11.74 14.51
N LYS A 278 1.71 13.04 14.54
CA LYS A 278 1.45 13.80 15.77
C LYS A 278 0.31 13.18 16.61
N ASP A 279 -0.77 12.75 15.96
CA ASP A 279 -1.92 12.19 16.68
C ASP A 279 -1.58 10.83 17.29
N PHE A 280 -0.81 9.98 16.58
CA PHE A 280 -0.31 8.72 17.14
C PHE A 280 0.62 8.95 18.34
N ASP A 281 1.55 9.89 18.24
CA ASP A 281 2.42 10.27 19.37
C ASP A 281 1.63 10.69 20.60
N GLN A 282 0.58 11.51 20.41
CA GLN A 282 -0.30 11.93 21.50
C GLN A 282 -1.11 10.76 22.07
N MET A 283 -1.70 9.90 21.23
CA MET A 283 -2.47 8.74 21.69
C MET A 283 -1.61 7.77 22.51
N ILE A 284 -0.34 7.59 22.14
CA ILE A 284 0.63 6.79 22.92
C ILE A 284 0.86 7.41 24.30
N LYS A 285 1.07 8.73 24.38
CA LYS A 285 1.31 9.45 25.64
C LYS A 285 0.08 9.46 26.55
N GLU A 286 -1.11 9.55 25.98
CA GLU A 286 -2.37 9.57 26.73
C GLU A 286 -2.81 8.17 27.18
N ASP A 287 -2.35 7.13 26.52
CA ASP A 287 -2.64 5.72 26.83
C ASP A 287 -4.13 5.37 27.01
N LYS A 288 -5.03 6.09 26.33
CA LYS A 288 -6.47 5.77 26.33
C LYS A 288 -6.78 4.58 25.41
N VAL A 289 -6.05 4.46 24.33
CA VAL A 289 -6.16 3.41 23.31
C VAL A 289 -4.80 2.75 23.11
N LYS A 290 -4.80 1.54 22.58
CA LYS A 290 -3.57 0.85 22.19
C LYS A 290 -3.13 1.33 20.81
N VAL A 291 -1.86 1.70 20.67
CA VAL A 291 -1.24 1.99 19.36
C VAL A 291 -0.18 0.93 19.09
N VAL A 292 -0.25 0.29 17.93
CA VAL A 292 0.77 -0.63 17.43
C VAL A 292 1.40 -0.02 16.18
N GLY A 293 2.72 0.06 16.14
CA GLY A 293 3.46 0.64 15.02
C GLY A 293 4.55 -0.32 14.54
N VAL A 294 4.52 -0.67 13.25
CA VAL A 294 5.49 -1.58 12.62
C VAL A 294 6.22 -0.84 11.50
N PRO A 295 7.57 -0.79 11.50
CA PRO A 295 8.32 -0.29 10.35
C PRO A 295 7.95 -1.09 9.10
N ILE A 296 7.58 -0.37 8.03
CA ILE A 296 7.14 -1.03 6.80
C ILE A 296 8.37 -1.56 6.07
N PRO A 297 8.55 -2.87 5.90
CA PRO A 297 9.64 -3.41 5.10
C PRO A 297 9.60 -2.85 3.68
N ASN A 298 10.76 -2.72 3.07
CA ASN A 298 10.89 -2.30 1.67
C ASN A 298 10.16 -0.98 1.35
N ALA A 299 10.19 -0.01 2.29
CA ALA A 299 9.53 1.28 2.18
C ALA A 299 10.46 2.43 2.59
N LEU A 300 10.28 3.57 1.93
CA LEU A 300 11.12 4.76 2.16
C LEU A 300 10.34 6.04 1.87
N TRP A 301 10.51 7.04 2.75
CA TRP A 301 10.32 8.45 2.45
C TRP A 301 11.63 9.03 1.96
N TYR A 302 11.60 9.78 0.88
CA TYR A 302 12.81 10.28 0.24
C TYR A 302 12.58 11.59 -0.53
N ILE A 303 13.65 12.30 -0.79
CA ILE A 303 13.70 13.38 -1.77
C ILE A 303 14.22 12.77 -3.07
N ALA A 304 13.44 12.75 -4.15
CA ALA A 304 13.92 12.37 -5.47
C ALA A 304 14.45 13.59 -6.22
N LEU A 305 15.57 13.40 -6.91
CA LEU A 305 16.27 14.42 -7.69
C LEU A 305 16.27 13.97 -9.16
N ASN A 306 15.82 14.81 -10.08
CA ASN A 306 15.71 14.44 -11.50
C ASN A 306 17.10 14.37 -12.14
N THR A 307 17.67 13.18 -12.18
CA THR A 307 19.05 12.96 -12.67
C THR A 307 19.20 13.09 -14.18
N ALA A 308 18.11 13.16 -14.92
CA ALA A 308 18.13 13.28 -16.39
C ALA A 308 18.09 14.74 -16.88
N LYS A 309 17.90 15.71 -15.98
CA LYS A 309 17.73 17.13 -16.34
C LYS A 309 18.55 18.04 -15.44
N PRO A 310 19.11 19.16 -15.98
CA PRO A 310 19.69 20.20 -15.16
C PRO A 310 18.66 20.74 -14.13
N PRO A 311 19.12 21.13 -12.94
CA PRO A 311 20.52 21.11 -12.49
C PRO A 311 20.93 19.77 -11.83
N PHE A 312 20.00 18.85 -11.59
CA PHE A 312 20.24 17.63 -10.80
C PHE A 312 20.85 16.46 -11.59
N ASP A 313 21.19 16.65 -12.88
CA ASP A 313 22.12 15.78 -13.61
C ASP A 313 23.55 15.85 -13.03
N ASN A 314 23.90 16.93 -12.31
CA ASN A 314 25.16 17.10 -11.63
C ASN A 314 25.20 16.33 -10.30
N LEU A 315 26.10 15.33 -10.19
CA LEU A 315 26.26 14.49 -9.00
C LEU A 315 26.64 15.31 -7.75
N LYS A 316 27.56 16.27 -7.87
CA LYS A 316 28.01 17.08 -6.73
C LYS A 316 26.85 17.91 -6.15
N LEU A 317 25.97 18.41 -7.01
CA LEU A 317 24.76 19.12 -6.57
C LEU A 317 23.81 18.18 -5.81
N ARG A 318 23.60 16.95 -6.30
CA ARG A 318 22.79 15.97 -5.56
C ARG A 318 23.37 15.64 -4.19
N GLN A 319 24.70 15.46 -4.13
CA GLN A 319 25.40 15.27 -2.86
C GLN A 319 25.28 16.50 -1.94
N ALA A 320 25.33 17.73 -2.50
CA ALA A 320 25.12 18.95 -1.71
C ALA A 320 23.72 18.98 -1.07
N VAL A 321 22.68 18.59 -1.82
CA VAL A 321 21.32 18.45 -1.26
C VAL A 321 21.28 17.42 -0.13
N ALA A 322 21.94 16.27 -0.31
CA ALA A 322 21.98 15.21 0.70
C ALA A 322 22.65 15.70 2.00
N TRP A 323 23.79 16.40 1.91
CA TRP A 323 24.46 16.96 3.09
C TRP A 323 23.75 18.18 3.70
N ALA A 324 22.93 18.92 2.92
CA ALA A 324 22.15 20.03 3.43
C ALA A 324 20.82 19.61 4.05
N THR A 325 20.36 18.38 3.84
CA THR A 325 19.06 17.92 4.35
C THR A 325 19.02 17.95 5.88
N PRO A 326 18.02 18.62 6.51
CA PRO A 326 17.93 18.77 7.97
C PRO A 326 17.22 17.56 8.59
N TYR A 327 17.88 16.40 8.53
CA TYR A 327 17.31 15.09 8.84
C TYR A 327 16.65 15.00 10.22
N GLN A 328 17.37 15.44 11.26
CA GLN A 328 16.84 15.36 12.64
C GLN A 328 15.61 16.25 12.80
N GLN A 329 15.62 17.46 12.24
CA GLN A 329 14.48 18.37 12.33
C GLN A 329 13.25 17.80 11.59
N ILE A 330 13.46 17.19 10.42
CA ILE A 330 12.38 16.50 9.68
C ILE A 330 11.84 15.32 10.51
N GLN A 331 12.72 14.52 11.13
CA GLN A 331 12.32 13.42 12.01
C GLN A 331 11.44 13.92 13.17
N ASP A 332 11.82 15.02 13.81
CA ASP A 332 11.13 15.52 15.00
C ASP A 332 9.83 16.25 14.68
N VAL A 333 9.83 17.06 13.62
CA VAL A 333 8.72 17.98 13.31
C VAL A 333 7.70 17.37 12.34
N ALA A 334 8.17 16.64 11.31
CA ALA A 334 7.27 16.05 10.32
C ALA A 334 6.80 14.64 10.73
N PHE A 335 7.68 13.84 11.31
CA PHE A 335 7.36 12.47 11.71
C PHE A 335 7.08 12.28 13.19
N PHE A 336 7.33 13.28 14.05
CA PHE A 336 7.13 13.18 15.51
C PHE A 336 7.80 11.93 16.13
N GLY A 337 8.97 11.55 15.61
CA GLY A 337 9.65 10.30 15.99
C GLY A 337 8.98 9.01 15.49
N ARG A 338 7.86 9.08 14.73
CA ARG A 338 7.11 7.92 14.21
C ARG A 338 7.62 7.46 12.84
N ALA A 339 8.95 7.31 12.72
CA ALA A 339 9.62 6.77 11.55
C ALA A 339 11.02 6.29 11.94
N VAL A 340 11.62 5.37 11.19
CA VAL A 340 12.99 4.92 11.44
C VAL A 340 13.96 5.77 10.59
N PRO A 341 14.97 6.42 11.18
CA PRO A 341 15.95 7.22 10.45
C PRO A 341 16.71 6.40 9.41
N MET A 342 16.86 6.95 8.18
CA MET A 342 17.59 6.33 7.08
C MET A 342 18.79 7.17 6.64
N TRP A 343 19.46 7.80 7.59
CA TRP A 343 20.61 8.70 7.42
C TRP A 343 21.65 8.48 8.52
N GLY A 344 22.86 9.01 8.34
CA GLY A 344 23.96 8.87 9.31
C GLY A 344 24.55 7.46 9.38
N GLY A 345 24.35 6.64 8.34
CA GLY A 345 24.89 5.29 8.24
C GLY A 345 26.38 5.25 7.88
N GLY A 346 26.89 4.04 7.77
CA GLY A 346 28.25 3.73 7.34
C GLY A 346 28.30 2.98 6.01
N GLU A 347 29.32 2.15 5.87
CA GLU A 347 29.45 1.25 4.72
C GLU A 347 28.33 0.21 4.68
N VAL A 348 28.00 -0.24 3.48
CA VAL A 348 27.00 -1.29 3.25
C VAL A 348 27.58 -2.65 3.61
N THR A 349 27.33 -3.09 4.83
CA THR A 349 27.80 -4.40 5.34
C THR A 349 26.77 -5.51 5.23
N LYS A 350 25.47 -5.16 5.09
CA LYS A 350 24.33 -6.09 5.02
C LYS A 350 23.58 -5.96 3.71
N ALA A 351 23.11 -7.07 3.18
CA ALA A 351 22.26 -7.14 1.99
C ALA A 351 20.77 -6.90 2.35
N VAL A 352 20.46 -5.73 2.88
CA VAL A 352 19.11 -5.34 3.32
C VAL A 352 18.70 -3.99 2.74
N TRP A 353 17.37 -3.78 2.66
CA TRP A 353 16.79 -2.51 2.28
C TRP A 353 15.46 -2.29 3.04
N PRO A 354 15.15 -1.04 3.49
CA PRO A 354 16.04 0.12 3.46
C PRO A 354 17.14 0.02 4.53
N GLN A 355 18.17 0.84 4.35
CA GLN A 355 19.23 1.01 5.35
C GLN A 355 19.77 2.44 5.30
N PRO A 356 20.34 2.96 6.42
CA PRO A 356 20.80 4.33 6.51
C PRO A 356 21.90 4.65 5.49
N PHE A 357 21.74 5.77 4.77
CA PHE A 357 22.78 6.34 3.91
C PHE A 357 23.82 7.09 4.74
N PRO A 358 25.05 7.29 4.23
CA PRO A 358 26.14 7.89 5.01
C PRO A 358 25.98 9.40 5.24
N TYR A 359 24.98 10.02 4.63
CA TYR A 359 24.74 11.46 4.73
C TYR A 359 24.18 11.85 6.10
N LYS A 360 24.54 13.03 6.55
CA LYS A 360 24.03 13.72 7.73
C LYS A 360 23.97 15.21 7.43
N THR A 361 23.29 16.00 8.25
CA THR A 361 23.26 17.45 8.07
C THR A 361 24.64 18.05 8.32
N ASP A 362 25.24 18.60 7.25
CA ASP A 362 26.52 19.30 7.27
C ASP A 362 26.51 20.42 6.21
N ILE A 363 26.13 21.62 6.66
CA ILE A 363 26.01 22.79 5.77
C ILE A 363 27.38 23.25 5.22
N ALA A 364 28.48 23.07 5.97
CA ALA A 364 29.80 23.43 5.49
C ALA A 364 30.18 22.54 4.30
N ARG A 365 30.06 21.22 4.46
CA ARG A 365 30.33 20.27 3.38
C ARG A 365 29.39 20.48 2.17
N ALA A 366 28.12 20.77 2.41
CA ALA A 366 27.19 21.08 1.33
C ALA A 366 27.59 22.33 0.53
N LYS A 367 28.10 23.39 1.18
CA LYS A 367 28.63 24.60 0.50
C LYS A 367 29.86 24.31 -0.36
N GLU A 368 30.80 23.49 0.14
CA GLU A 368 31.92 23.04 -0.65
C GLU A 368 31.47 22.33 -1.93
N LEU A 369 30.53 21.41 -1.80
CA LEU A 369 29.95 20.67 -2.94
C LEU A 369 29.22 21.59 -3.92
N MET A 370 28.53 22.64 -3.45
CA MET A 370 27.96 23.68 -4.34
C MET A 370 29.00 24.37 -5.18
N GLN A 371 30.17 24.70 -4.59
CA GLN A 371 31.30 25.28 -5.33
C GLN A 371 31.91 24.29 -6.33
N GLU A 372 32.15 23.04 -5.91
CA GLU A 372 32.63 21.96 -6.77
C GLU A 372 31.68 21.68 -7.94
N ALA A 373 30.38 21.83 -7.73
CA ALA A 373 29.33 21.66 -8.73
C ALA A 373 29.21 22.83 -9.72
N GLY A 374 29.91 23.96 -9.46
CA GLY A 374 29.80 25.16 -10.30
C GLY A 374 28.63 26.09 -9.94
N PHE A 375 27.99 25.90 -8.79
CA PHE A 375 26.83 26.69 -8.34
C PHE A 375 27.17 27.61 -7.15
N ALA A 376 28.37 28.16 -7.08
CA ALA A 376 28.80 29.06 -6.00
C ALA A 376 27.86 30.29 -5.80
N GLN A 377 27.17 30.75 -6.87
CA GLN A 377 26.21 31.86 -6.85
C GLN A 377 24.78 31.39 -6.48
N GLY A 378 24.62 30.10 -6.20
CA GLY A 378 23.32 29.50 -5.94
C GLY A 378 22.51 29.24 -7.21
N LEU A 379 21.28 28.74 -7.00
CA LEU A 379 20.34 28.43 -8.09
C LEU A 379 18.89 28.51 -7.60
N ASP A 380 17.97 28.66 -8.53
CA ASP A 380 16.52 28.57 -8.31
C ASP A 380 16.00 27.19 -8.77
N THR A 381 15.08 26.59 -8.00
CA THR A 381 14.47 25.30 -8.33
C THR A 381 13.06 25.20 -7.75
N THR A 382 12.39 24.08 -8.00
CA THR A 382 11.09 23.76 -7.43
C THR A 382 11.19 22.49 -6.61
N LEU A 383 10.57 22.49 -5.42
CA LEU A 383 10.35 21.34 -4.55
C LEU A 383 8.85 21.01 -4.56
N SER A 384 8.48 19.93 -5.21
CA SER A 384 7.07 19.53 -5.33
C SER A 384 6.69 18.52 -4.25
N ILE A 385 5.46 18.65 -3.72
CA ILE A 385 4.87 17.76 -2.72
C ILE A 385 3.45 17.39 -3.09
N ASP A 386 3.02 16.20 -2.65
CA ASP A 386 1.65 15.71 -2.76
C ASP A 386 0.78 16.25 -1.61
N THR A 387 -0.30 16.98 -1.92
CA THR A 387 -1.25 17.42 -0.89
C THR A 387 -1.97 16.27 -0.20
N GLY A 388 -2.04 15.09 -0.81
CA GLY A 388 -2.57 13.88 -0.18
C GLY A 388 -1.71 13.36 0.97
N THR A 389 -0.47 13.84 1.09
CA THR A 389 0.46 13.51 2.18
C THR A 389 0.97 14.75 2.92
N ALA A 390 0.22 15.85 2.86
CA ALA A 390 0.61 17.17 3.35
C ALA A 390 0.99 17.18 4.84
N THR A 391 0.36 16.34 5.67
CA THR A 391 0.66 16.24 7.10
C THR A 391 2.12 15.93 7.43
N VAL A 392 2.81 15.26 6.53
CA VAL A 392 4.26 14.99 6.61
C VAL A 392 5.02 15.82 5.57
N GLY A 393 4.51 15.88 4.33
CA GLY A 393 5.20 16.50 3.21
C GLY A 393 5.39 18.00 3.36
N GLU A 394 4.41 18.74 3.89
CA GLU A 394 4.53 20.20 4.04
C GLU A 394 5.58 20.61 5.08
N PRO A 395 5.54 20.13 6.34
CA PRO A 395 6.57 20.50 7.30
C PRO A 395 7.98 20.03 6.87
N ALA A 396 8.09 18.86 6.24
CA ALA A 396 9.37 18.41 5.70
C ALA A 396 9.88 19.32 4.57
N ALA A 397 8.99 19.79 3.69
CA ALA A 397 9.36 20.70 2.59
C ALA A 397 9.80 22.07 3.08
N VAL A 398 9.13 22.63 4.10
CA VAL A 398 9.49 23.93 4.69
C VAL A 398 10.90 23.84 5.32
N LEU A 399 11.13 22.82 6.15
CA LEU A 399 12.43 22.62 6.78
C LEU A 399 13.55 22.41 5.74
N LEU A 400 13.27 21.64 4.68
CA LEU A 400 14.21 21.42 3.60
C LEU A 400 14.49 22.72 2.82
N GLN A 401 13.46 23.52 2.50
CA GLN A 401 13.59 24.81 1.83
C GLN A 401 14.49 25.75 2.62
N GLU A 402 14.27 25.87 3.93
CA GLU A 402 15.07 26.73 4.83
C GLU A 402 16.54 26.26 4.89
N SER A 403 16.78 24.96 4.94
CA SER A 403 18.14 24.42 4.97
C SER A 403 18.86 24.59 3.64
N LEU A 404 18.20 24.34 2.52
CA LEU A 404 18.73 24.53 1.18
C LEU A 404 19.07 25.99 0.89
N ALA A 405 18.31 26.94 1.42
CA ALA A 405 18.61 28.38 1.29
C ALA A 405 19.98 28.75 1.90
N GLN A 406 20.43 28.05 2.95
CA GLN A 406 21.75 28.29 3.58
C GLN A 406 22.93 27.96 2.65
N ILE A 407 22.71 27.12 1.65
CA ILE A 407 23.72 26.75 0.64
C ILE A 407 23.45 27.41 -0.72
N GLY A 408 22.53 28.39 -0.79
CA GLY A 408 22.22 29.15 -2.00
C GLY A 408 21.18 28.50 -2.93
N ILE A 409 20.55 27.39 -2.55
CA ILE A 409 19.46 26.80 -3.34
C ILE A 409 18.11 27.41 -2.91
N ARG A 410 17.52 28.22 -3.78
CA ARG A 410 16.22 28.87 -3.57
C ARG A 410 15.11 27.97 -4.14
N ALA A 411 14.60 27.06 -3.31
CA ALA A 411 13.57 26.13 -3.69
C ALA A 411 12.16 26.75 -3.47
N LYS A 412 11.35 26.82 -4.53
CA LYS A 412 9.91 27.17 -4.41
C LYS A 412 9.11 25.91 -4.12
N ILE A 413 8.34 25.89 -3.05
CA ILE A 413 7.44 24.77 -2.76
C ILE A 413 6.24 24.82 -3.71
N ASP A 414 6.00 23.70 -4.41
CA ASP A 414 4.88 23.48 -5.30
C ASP A 414 3.98 22.37 -4.74
N LYS A 415 2.73 22.71 -4.42
CA LYS A 415 1.74 21.81 -3.81
C LYS A 415 0.84 21.23 -4.90
N ILE A 416 1.03 19.97 -5.24
CA ILE A 416 0.29 19.28 -6.29
C ILE A 416 -0.88 18.50 -5.66
N PRO A 417 -2.14 18.73 -6.12
CA PRO A 417 -3.29 17.93 -5.64
C PRO A 417 -3.09 16.43 -5.84
N GLY A 418 -3.42 15.62 -4.82
CA GLY A 418 -3.20 14.18 -4.82
C GLY A 418 -3.78 13.46 -6.04
N ALA A 419 -4.94 13.90 -6.54
CA ALA A 419 -5.53 13.37 -7.78
C ALA A 419 -4.65 13.57 -9.02
N ASN A 420 -3.81 14.61 -9.05
CA ASN A 420 -2.92 14.94 -10.17
C ASN A 420 -1.49 14.42 -9.95
N TRP A 421 -1.14 14.02 -8.73
CA TRP A 421 0.22 13.69 -8.33
C TRP A 421 0.88 12.64 -9.22
N ARG A 422 0.23 11.49 -9.39
CA ARG A 422 0.75 10.41 -10.24
C ARG A 422 0.96 10.87 -11.68
N GLY A 423 0.03 11.64 -12.23
CA GLY A 423 0.13 12.18 -13.58
C GLY A 423 1.34 13.10 -13.76
N GLN A 424 1.62 13.96 -12.77
CA GLN A 424 2.79 14.85 -12.81
C GLN A 424 4.10 14.08 -12.66
N LEU A 425 4.17 13.10 -11.74
CA LEU A 425 5.34 12.23 -11.61
C LEU A 425 5.66 11.47 -12.92
N ASN A 426 4.64 11.03 -13.63
CA ASN A 426 4.81 10.29 -14.89
C ASN A 426 5.38 11.14 -16.05
N LYS A 427 5.22 12.48 -16.01
CA LYS A 427 5.83 13.39 -16.98
C LYS A 427 7.34 13.49 -16.88
N LYS A 428 7.92 13.11 -15.71
CA LYS A 428 9.38 13.17 -15.45
C LYS A 428 9.97 14.57 -15.62
N GLU A 429 9.22 15.59 -15.24
CA GLU A 429 9.61 17.01 -15.43
C GLU A 429 9.93 17.72 -14.11
N LEU A 430 9.46 17.17 -12.99
CA LEU A 430 9.67 17.76 -11.67
C LEU A 430 11.14 17.68 -11.27
N PRO A 431 11.81 18.80 -10.91
CA PRO A 431 13.23 18.82 -10.58
C PRO A 431 13.55 18.08 -9.28
N MET A 432 12.78 18.37 -8.22
CA MET A 432 12.95 17.79 -6.89
C MET A 432 11.57 17.54 -6.27
N VAL A 433 11.39 16.36 -5.68
CA VAL A 433 10.11 15.99 -5.05
C VAL A 433 10.33 15.28 -3.73
N ILE A 434 9.47 15.55 -2.73
CA ILE A 434 9.34 14.67 -1.57
C ILE A 434 8.31 13.61 -1.92
N ASN A 435 8.69 12.35 -1.83
CA ASN A 435 7.84 11.22 -2.18
C ASN A 435 8.05 10.04 -1.25
N ARG A 436 7.16 9.06 -1.34
CA ARG A 436 7.29 7.78 -0.65
C ARG A 436 7.02 6.62 -1.61
N PHE A 437 7.69 5.51 -1.36
CA PHE A 437 7.41 4.25 -2.06
C PHE A 437 7.52 3.09 -1.09
N SER A 438 6.70 2.07 -1.28
CA SER A 438 6.79 0.79 -0.59
C SER A 438 6.39 -0.33 -1.53
N GLY A 439 7.13 -1.44 -1.46
CA GLY A 439 6.82 -2.66 -2.22
C GLY A 439 6.11 -3.71 -1.36
N TRP A 440 5.51 -4.71 -1.99
CA TRP A 440 4.86 -5.83 -1.31
C TRP A 440 5.81 -7.01 -1.09
N LEU A 441 6.70 -7.25 -2.06
CA LEU A 441 7.73 -8.27 -1.92
C LEU A 441 8.92 -7.65 -1.17
N ASP A 442 9.27 -8.23 -0.04
CA ASP A 442 10.34 -7.72 0.83
C ASP A 442 11.72 -8.22 0.35
N TYR A 443 12.07 -7.81 -0.86
CA TYR A 443 13.37 -8.02 -1.48
C TYR A 443 13.97 -6.70 -1.96
N PRO A 444 15.25 -6.40 -1.66
CA PRO A 444 15.90 -5.18 -2.12
C PRO A 444 15.82 -4.97 -3.63
N GLU A 445 16.08 -6.01 -4.43
CA GLU A 445 16.03 -5.91 -5.88
C GLU A 445 14.62 -5.64 -6.42
N TYR A 446 13.56 -6.04 -5.73
CA TYR A 446 12.19 -5.69 -6.09
C TYR A 446 11.97 -4.17 -5.96
N TYR A 447 12.38 -3.57 -4.84
CA TYR A 447 12.31 -2.12 -4.64
C TYR A 447 13.17 -1.37 -5.66
N PHE A 448 14.41 -1.83 -5.89
CA PHE A 448 15.35 -1.20 -6.82
C PHE A 448 14.90 -1.30 -8.27
N TYR A 449 14.31 -2.41 -8.68
CA TYR A 449 13.72 -2.55 -10.00
C TYR A 449 12.64 -1.48 -10.25
N TRP A 450 11.75 -1.26 -9.30
CA TRP A 450 10.70 -0.27 -9.45
C TRP A 450 11.20 1.17 -9.43
N ASN A 451 12.20 1.49 -8.62
CA ASN A 451 12.63 2.88 -8.40
C ASN A 451 13.86 3.30 -9.19
N PHE A 452 14.75 2.38 -9.58
CA PHE A 452 16.06 2.72 -10.13
C PHE A 452 16.42 2.02 -11.42
N HIS A 453 15.67 0.99 -11.85
CA HIS A 453 15.94 0.30 -13.11
C HIS A 453 15.57 1.19 -14.30
N GLY A 454 16.50 1.36 -15.26
CA GLY A 454 16.35 2.29 -16.38
C GLY A 454 15.21 1.97 -17.34
N ARG A 455 14.75 0.72 -17.41
CA ARG A 455 13.58 0.30 -18.21
C ARG A 455 12.25 0.59 -17.52
N ASN A 456 12.25 0.80 -16.19
CA ASN A 456 11.03 1.08 -15.45
C ASN A 456 10.76 2.59 -15.41
N SER A 457 9.80 3.04 -16.20
CA SER A 457 9.43 4.45 -16.25
C SER A 457 8.38 4.86 -15.22
N ILE A 458 7.64 3.92 -14.62
CA ILE A 458 6.46 4.24 -13.80
C ILE A 458 6.87 4.79 -12.43
N PHE A 459 7.73 4.09 -11.70
CA PHE A 459 8.12 4.45 -10.34
C PHE A 459 9.53 5.04 -10.23
N ASN A 460 10.35 4.97 -11.28
CA ASN A 460 11.64 5.63 -11.34
C ASN A 460 11.48 7.16 -11.49
N ILE A 461 11.08 7.81 -10.40
CA ILE A 461 10.71 9.24 -10.39
C ILE A 461 11.94 10.12 -10.61
N SER A 462 13.09 9.70 -10.13
CA SER A 462 14.36 10.40 -10.35
C SER A 462 14.87 10.34 -11.80
N SER A 463 14.21 9.60 -12.66
CA SER A 463 14.65 9.35 -14.05
C SER A 463 16.07 8.78 -14.14
N TYR A 464 16.53 8.13 -13.08
CA TYR A 464 17.86 7.58 -12.96
C TYR A 464 18.09 6.47 -13.99
N ARG A 465 19.26 6.49 -14.60
CA ARG A 465 19.69 5.49 -15.59
C ARG A 465 21.16 5.16 -15.38
N SER A 466 21.44 3.90 -15.12
CA SER A 466 22.80 3.37 -14.98
C SER A 466 22.79 1.92 -15.45
N GLY A 467 23.54 1.61 -16.50
CA GLY A 467 23.67 0.23 -16.99
C GLY A 467 24.27 -0.71 -15.96
N GLU A 468 25.12 -0.19 -15.05
CA GLU A 468 25.65 -0.98 -13.94
C GLU A 468 24.55 -1.28 -12.90
N MET A 469 23.71 -0.31 -12.55
CA MET A 469 22.58 -0.51 -11.66
C MET A 469 21.61 -1.58 -12.23
N ASP A 470 21.26 -1.46 -13.52
CA ASP A 470 20.38 -2.40 -14.18
C ASP A 470 20.95 -3.82 -14.13
N ARG A 471 22.25 -3.99 -14.44
CA ARG A 471 22.93 -5.28 -14.41
C ARG A 471 22.95 -5.90 -13.01
N LEU A 472 23.21 -5.09 -11.98
CA LEU A 472 23.25 -5.55 -10.58
C LEU A 472 21.87 -5.98 -10.09
N ILE A 473 20.81 -5.21 -10.40
CA ILE A 473 19.42 -5.53 -10.06
C ILE A 473 18.97 -6.83 -10.75
N GLU A 474 19.19 -6.93 -12.07
CA GLU A 474 18.83 -8.13 -12.84
C GLU A 474 19.61 -9.35 -12.37
N GLY A 475 20.90 -9.20 -12.06
CA GLY A 475 21.74 -10.26 -11.50
C GLY A 475 21.22 -10.76 -10.15
N ALA A 476 20.90 -9.88 -9.22
CA ALA A 476 20.40 -10.24 -7.89
C ALA A 476 19.03 -10.96 -7.97
N ARG A 477 18.16 -10.55 -8.89
CA ARG A 477 16.82 -11.11 -9.03
C ARG A 477 16.81 -12.62 -9.24
N PHE A 478 17.69 -13.11 -10.11
CA PHE A 478 17.72 -14.53 -10.50
C PHE A 478 18.88 -15.31 -9.85
N GLU A 479 19.69 -14.66 -8.99
CA GLU A 479 20.77 -15.33 -8.28
C GLU A 479 20.22 -16.25 -7.19
N THR A 480 20.72 -17.48 -7.16
CA THR A 480 20.32 -18.52 -6.21
C THR A 480 21.42 -18.83 -5.18
N ASP A 481 22.65 -18.42 -5.44
CA ASP A 481 23.76 -18.52 -4.49
C ASP A 481 23.68 -17.36 -3.47
N PRO A 482 23.53 -17.66 -2.17
CA PRO A 482 23.31 -16.60 -1.15
C PRO A 482 24.47 -15.60 -1.05
N GLU A 483 25.73 -16.05 -1.20
CA GLU A 483 26.89 -15.17 -1.08
C GLU A 483 26.98 -14.21 -2.28
N LYS A 484 26.73 -14.73 -3.49
CA LYS A 484 26.67 -13.90 -4.70
C LYS A 484 25.49 -12.93 -4.67
N TYR A 485 24.33 -13.40 -4.20
CA TYR A 485 23.16 -12.55 -3.99
C TYR A 485 23.46 -11.38 -3.05
N ASP A 486 24.04 -11.68 -1.88
CA ASP A 486 24.42 -10.67 -0.90
C ASP A 486 25.42 -9.65 -1.49
N ALA A 487 26.41 -10.12 -2.26
CA ALA A 487 27.37 -9.24 -2.92
C ALA A 487 26.69 -8.29 -3.93
N LEU A 488 25.77 -8.81 -4.75
CA LEU A 488 25.01 -8.02 -5.73
C LEU A 488 24.13 -6.97 -5.05
N VAL A 489 23.41 -7.34 -3.98
CA VAL A 489 22.57 -6.41 -3.21
C VAL A 489 23.40 -5.31 -2.59
N LYS A 490 24.51 -5.65 -1.93
CA LYS A 490 25.44 -4.65 -1.36
C LYS A 490 25.97 -3.70 -2.42
N ALA A 491 26.29 -4.22 -3.60
CA ALA A 491 26.83 -3.43 -4.70
C ALA A 491 25.80 -2.40 -5.21
N PHE A 492 24.55 -2.79 -5.51
CA PHE A 492 23.58 -1.82 -6.00
C PHE A 492 23.12 -0.83 -4.92
N VAL A 493 23.05 -1.23 -3.64
CA VAL A 493 22.76 -0.30 -2.55
C VAL A 493 23.90 0.72 -2.41
N THR A 494 25.16 0.28 -2.46
CA THR A 494 26.33 1.16 -2.44
C THR A 494 26.31 2.14 -3.60
N LEU A 495 26.05 1.65 -4.81
CA LEU A 495 25.96 2.50 -6.00
C LEU A 495 24.84 3.56 -5.87
N CYS A 496 23.70 3.19 -5.31
CA CYS A 496 22.62 4.14 -5.04
C CYS A 496 23.05 5.23 -4.03
N MET A 497 23.78 4.86 -2.99
CA MET A 497 24.34 5.82 -2.02
C MET A 497 25.36 6.77 -2.64
N GLN A 498 26.16 6.30 -3.59
CA GLN A 498 27.17 7.08 -4.30
C GLN A 498 26.57 8.04 -5.31
N ASP A 499 25.61 7.57 -6.10
CA ASP A 499 24.99 8.32 -7.20
C ASP A 499 23.87 9.28 -6.76
N VAL A 500 23.32 9.04 -5.57
CA VAL A 500 22.29 9.89 -4.92
C VAL A 500 21.12 10.23 -5.88
N PRO A 501 20.48 9.26 -6.53
CA PRO A 501 19.27 9.56 -7.30
C PRO A 501 18.12 9.97 -6.37
N VAL A 502 18.20 9.53 -5.11
CA VAL A 502 17.31 9.91 -4.02
C VAL A 502 18.10 10.21 -2.76
N VAL A 503 17.58 11.11 -1.92
CA VAL A 503 18.05 11.34 -0.56
C VAL A 503 17.04 10.68 0.38
N PRO A 504 17.38 9.56 1.02
CA PRO A 504 16.47 8.88 1.94
C PRO A 504 16.28 9.72 3.19
N LEU A 505 15.04 9.82 3.65
CA LEU A 505 14.68 10.48 4.90
C LEU A 505 14.47 9.44 6.00
N ASN A 506 13.40 8.67 5.88
CA ASN A 506 12.96 7.75 6.91
C ASN A 506 12.27 6.52 6.32
N GLN A 507 12.37 5.39 7.00
CA GLN A 507 11.48 4.26 6.80
C GLN A 507 10.17 4.53 7.54
N PRO A 508 9.01 4.53 6.86
CA PRO A 508 7.74 4.79 7.51
C PRO A 508 7.33 3.68 8.46
N ILE A 509 6.64 4.04 9.54
CA ILE A 509 5.96 3.12 10.45
C ILE A 509 4.48 3.05 10.06
N HIS A 510 3.93 1.84 10.00
CA HIS A 510 2.49 1.62 9.89
C HIS A 510 1.90 1.57 11.29
N ASP A 511 1.23 2.65 11.67
CA ASP A 511 0.58 2.77 12.96
C ASP A 511 -0.91 2.44 12.86
N VAL A 512 -1.40 1.66 13.84
CA VAL A 512 -2.81 1.32 14.00
C VAL A 512 -3.21 1.62 15.44
N ALA A 513 -4.26 2.41 15.61
CA ALA A 513 -4.85 2.67 16.92
C ALA A 513 -6.11 1.80 17.13
N MET A 514 -6.24 1.19 18.30
CA MET A 514 -7.35 0.29 18.60
C MET A 514 -7.75 0.33 20.08
N GLN A 515 -8.97 -0.07 20.37
CA GLN A 515 -9.41 -0.28 21.75
C GLN A 515 -8.52 -1.31 22.44
N LYS A 516 -8.23 -1.12 23.73
CA LYS A 516 -7.40 -2.04 24.52
C LYS A 516 -7.97 -3.47 24.59
N SER A 517 -9.29 -3.62 24.45
CA SER A 517 -9.97 -4.91 24.39
C SER A 517 -9.83 -5.64 23.05
N VAL A 518 -9.37 -4.98 21.99
CA VAL A 518 -9.17 -5.61 20.68
C VAL A 518 -7.90 -6.45 20.69
N THR A 519 -8.03 -7.69 20.26
CA THR A 519 -6.93 -8.67 20.15
C THR A 519 -6.81 -9.17 18.72
N GLY A 520 -5.71 -9.86 18.41
CA GLY A 520 -5.51 -10.52 17.11
C GLY A 520 -5.05 -9.60 15.98
N TYR A 521 -4.59 -8.38 16.29
CA TYR A 521 -3.91 -7.57 15.27
C TYR A 521 -2.65 -8.28 14.79
N GLN A 522 -2.51 -8.35 13.48
CA GLN A 522 -1.34 -8.86 12.79
C GLN A 522 -0.95 -7.89 11.67
N PHE A 523 0.33 -7.56 11.60
CA PHE A 523 0.84 -6.72 10.53
C PHE A 523 0.97 -7.53 9.24
N TRP A 524 0.47 -6.97 8.13
CA TRP A 524 0.60 -7.51 6.78
C TRP A 524 1.25 -6.50 5.84
N PHE A 525 1.97 -7.00 4.84
CA PHE A 525 2.65 -6.18 3.84
C PHE A 525 1.72 -5.20 3.11
N HIS A 526 0.45 -5.55 2.94
CA HIS A 526 -0.57 -4.69 2.30
C HIS A 526 -1.15 -3.62 3.23
N ARG A 527 -0.85 -3.67 4.56
CA ARG A 527 -1.21 -2.69 5.58
C ARG A 527 -2.71 -2.50 5.83
N GLU A 528 -3.52 -3.43 5.39
CA GLU A 528 -4.95 -3.46 5.68
C GLU A 528 -5.25 -4.49 6.77
N PRO A 529 -6.33 -4.30 7.55
CA PRO A 529 -6.74 -5.25 8.58
C PRO A 529 -7.08 -6.63 8.02
N ASP A 530 -6.49 -7.68 8.59
CA ASP A 530 -6.95 -9.05 8.39
C ASP A 530 -8.10 -9.32 9.38
N LEU A 531 -9.32 -9.23 8.89
CA LEU A 531 -10.53 -9.34 9.71
C LEU A 531 -10.71 -10.72 10.33
N ARG A 532 -10.02 -11.72 9.78
CA ARG A 532 -10.11 -13.13 10.22
C ARG A 532 -9.50 -13.35 11.60
N GLN A 533 -8.54 -12.51 11.99
CA GLN A 533 -7.73 -12.70 13.19
C GLN A 533 -8.27 -11.96 14.42
N PHE A 534 -9.07 -10.91 14.21
CA PHE A 534 -9.52 -10.07 15.31
C PHE A 534 -10.47 -10.76 16.28
N GLY A 535 -10.36 -10.34 17.56
CA GLY A 535 -11.24 -10.75 18.64
C GLY A 535 -11.30 -9.70 19.75
N ARG A 536 -12.03 -10.00 20.79
CA ARG A 536 -12.04 -9.22 22.05
C ARG A 536 -11.52 -10.07 23.20
N ALA A 537 -10.74 -9.42 24.10
CA ALA A 537 -10.33 -10.00 25.37
C ALA A 537 -11.52 -10.01 26.34
#